data_d153873efd5855b14ea0c755c1c42ec9
#
_entry.id   d153873efd5855b14ea0c755c1c42ec9
#
_cell.length_a   1.000
_cell.length_b   1.000
_cell.length_c   1.000
_cell.angle_alpha   90.00
_cell.angle_beta   90.00
_cell.angle_gamma   90.00
#
_symmetry.space_group_name_H-M   'P 1'
#
loop_
_entity.id
_entity.type
_entity.pdbx_description
1 polymer ?
#
loop_
_entity_poly.entity_id
_entity_poly.type
_entity_poly.pdbx_seq_one_letter_code
_entity_poly.pdbx_strand_id
1 'polypeptide(L)'
;MLELNEALSGILSGTQDILKQNGFEAVKPEGNPELPVFTDGDHSYMDFSGEKGKIRMELFGNQALLFVAQGNPDEIEEDNLTKASVNYFNLDEFDQRDIKSLCNEFNDTISDKFGFGSVTGAKAKKMPTPVSKSAAKSGSQAYDGNTLANRLSAIYPELKTPYKENFEKYGEFLPEEFFENYGAQPVINTIKNGSDQEVKRLFKILNDIYENGSTDTQGLIGVTILGKMNNDEQLCKRAEEYMCDDMREIVLLINKFLASSKGAKAKEKMKNPPPYKPKKEKKPGMLSQMMAAGGAQNGGIPPM
;
A
#
# COMPACT_ATOMS: atom_id res chain seq x y z
N MET A 1 -16.33 -15.09 -20.53
CA MET A 1 -16.45 -16.43 -19.89
C MET A 1 -15.09 -17.09 -19.96
N LEU A 2 -14.49 -17.40 -18.84
CA LEU A 2 -13.22 -18.13 -18.72
C LEU A 2 -13.54 -19.62 -18.53
N GLU A 3 -12.78 -20.46 -19.21
CA GLU A 3 -12.81 -21.89 -18.90
C GLU A 3 -12.06 -22.15 -17.58
N LEU A 4 -12.56 -23.08 -16.75
CA LEU A 4 -11.98 -23.40 -15.45
C LEU A 4 -10.48 -23.72 -15.54
N ASN A 5 -10.08 -24.54 -16.51
CA ASN A 5 -8.66 -24.88 -16.72
C ASN A 5 -7.81 -23.70 -17.14
N GLU A 6 -8.37 -22.76 -17.89
CA GLU A 6 -7.70 -21.52 -18.27
C GLU A 6 -7.47 -20.62 -17.04
N ALA A 7 -8.49 -20.50 -16.18
CA ALA A 7 -8.36 -19.74 -14.93
C ALA A 7 -7.31 -20.35 -13.99
N LEU A 8 -7.36 -21.67 -13.76
CA LEU A 8 -6.38 -22.37 -12.92
C LEU A 8 -4.96 -22.30 -13.48
N SER A 9 -4.80 -22.43 -14.81
CA SER A 9 -3.50 -22.24 -15.49
C SER A 9 -2.98 -20.81 -15.33
N GLY A 10 -3.85 -19.82 -15.44
CA GLY A 10 -3.51 -18.41 -15.24
C GLY A 10 -3.09 -18.12 -13.80
N ILE A 11 -3.81 -18.68 -12.82
CA ILE A 11 -3.45 -18.55 -11.39
C ILE A 11 -2.11 -19.22 -11.11
N LEU A 12 -1.88 -20.44 -11.59
CA LEU A 12 -0.62 -21.15 -11.44
C LEU A 12 0.54 -20.35 -12.04
N SER A 13 0.39 -19.89 -13.27
CA SER A 13 1.42 -19.09 -13.97
C SER A 13 1.73 -17.79 -13.24
N GLY A 14 0.69 -17.08 -12.77
CA GLY A 14 0.84 -15.79 -12.08
C GLY A 14 1.40 -15.88 -10.66
N THR A 15 1.38 -17.08 -10.04
CA THR A 15 1.91 -17.31 -8.68
C THR A 15 3.19 -18.14 -8.66
N GLN A 16 3.60 -18.72 -9.79
CA GLN A 16 4.73 -19.65 -9.86
C GLN A 16 6.04 -19.08 -9.33
N ASP A 17 6.33 -17.81 -9.62
CA ASP A 17 7.59 -17.18 -9.21
C ASP A 17 7.69 -17.03 -7.70
N ILE A 18 6.62 -16.58 -7.04
CA ILE A 18 6.61 -16.43 -5.59
C ILE A 18 6.63 -17.79 -4.86
N LEU A 19 5.97 -18.80 -5.41
CA LEU A 19 6.01 -20.16 -4.88
C LEU A 19 7.43 -20.71 -4.93
N LYS A 20 8.11 -20.64 -6.08
CA LYS A 20 9.50 -21.08 -6.25
C LYS A 20 10.48 -20.32 -5.36
N GLN A 21 10.34 -18.98 -5.26
CA GLN A 21 11.18 -18.14 -4.39
C GLN A 21 11.07 -18.54 -2.92
N ASN A 22 9.91 -19.06 -2.50
CA ASN A 22 9.68 -19.52 -1.14
C ASN A 22 9.91 -21.02 -0.94
N GLY A 23 10.35 -21.75 -1.97
CA GLY A 23 10.67 -23.17 -1.89
C GLY A 23 9.45 -24.08 -1.91
N PHE A 24 8.34 -23.64 -2.50
CA PHE A 24 7.15 -24.46 -2.69
C PHE A 24 7.12 -25.14 -4.05
N GLU A 25 6.80 -26.42 -4.06
CA GLU A 25 6.58 -27.22 -5.25
C GLU A 25 5.13 -27.70 -5.30
N ALA A 26 4.58 -27.79 -6.51
CA ALA A 26 3.22 -28.29 -6.69
C ALA A 26 3.13 -29.78 -6.39
N VAL A 27 2.15 -30.16 -5.58
CA VAL A 27 1.77 -31.56 -5.37
C VAL A 27 1.02 -32.02 -6.60
N LYS A 28 1.50 -33.10 -7.23
CA LYS A 28 0.90 -33.61 -8.46
C LYS A 28 -0.09 -34.73 -8.15
N PRO A 29 -1.30 -34.69 -8.70
CA PRO A 29 -2.22 -35.81 -8.62
C PRO A 29 -1.70 -37.04 -9.40
N GLU A 30 -2.27 -38.19 -9.12
CA GLU A 30 -1.95 -39.44 -9.84
C GLU A 30 -2.20 -39.26 -11.36
N GLY A 31 -1.29 -39.80 -12.19
CA GLY A 31 -1.36 -39.65 -13.64
C GLY A 31 -0.59 -38.47 -14.23
N ASN A 32 0.01 -37.62 -13.37
CA ASN A 32 0.88 -36.49 -13.75
C ASN A 32 0.27 -35.58 -14.85
N PRO A 33 -0.92 -35.01 -14.64
CA PRO A 33 -1.55 -34.11 -15.59
C PRO A 33 -0.71 -32.85 -15.83
N GLU A 34 -0.96 -32.12 -16.93
CA GLU A 34 -0.28 -30.86 -17.24
C GLU A 34 -0.50 -29.81 -16.13
N LEU A 35 -1.70 -29.77 -15.56
CA LEU A 35 -2.04 -28.92 -14.44
C LEU A 35 -2.13 -29.75 -13.15
N PRO A 36 -1.51 -29.32 -12.04
CA PRO A 36 -1.55 -30.01 -10.76
C PRO A 36 -2.87 -29.72 -10.01
N VAL A 37 -3.99 -30.05 -10.62
CA VAL A 37 -5.34 -29.75 -10.11
C VAL A 37 -5.97 -31.01 -9.54
N PHE A 38 -6.48 -30.88 -8.33
CA PHE A 38 -7.36 -31.86 -7.68
C PHE A 38 -8.80 -31.36 -7.79
N THR A 39 -9.73 -32.30 -7.88
CA THR A 39 -11.17 -31.98 -7.93
C THR A 39 -11.89 -32.87 -6.91
N ASP A 40 -12.69 -32.23 -6.04
CA ASP A 40 -13.56 -32.91 -5.08
C ASP A 40 -14.95 -32.22 -5.11
N GLY A 41 -15.93 -32.85 -5.75
CA GLY A 41 -17.23 -32.26 -6.02
C GLY A 41 -17.08 -30.95 -6.84
N ASP A 42 -17.56 -29.85 -6.29
CA ASP A 42 -17.49 -28.52 -6.92
C ASP A 42 -16.18 -27.75 -6.56
N HIS A 43 -15.29 -28.38 -5.80
CA HIS A 43 -14.00 -27.81 -5.41
C HIS A 43 -12.93 -28.18 -6.43
N SER A 44 -12.22 -27.19 -6.95
CA SER A 44 -11.04 -27.39 -7.79
C SER A 44 -9.86 -26.66 -7.14
N TYR A 45 -8.82 -27.40 -6.78
CA TYR A 45 -7.71 -26.84 -6.01
C TYR A 45 -6.34 -27.35 -6.47
N MET A 46 -5.33 -26.56 -6.15
CA MET A 46 -3.92 -26.85 -6.35
C MET A 46 -3.20 -26.79 -5.01
N ASP A 47 -2.50 -27.83 -4.65
CA ASP A 47 -1.71 -27.93 -3.43
C ASP A 47 -0.22 -27.73 -3.71
N PHE A 48 0.44 -27.05 -2.80
CA PHE A 48 1.87 -26.80 -2.85
C PHE A 48 2.48 -27.13 -1.49
N SER A 49 3.63 -27.81 -1.52
CA SER A 49 4.37 -28.21 -0.32
C SER A 49 5.80 -27.71 -0.40
N GLY A 50 6.35 -27.28 0.73
CA GLY A 50 7.72 -26.82 0.86
C GLY A 50 8.19 -26.89 2.32
N GLU A 51 9.48 -26.72 2.57
CA GLU A 51 10.05 -26.80 3.93
C GLU A 51 9.38 -25.85 4.95
N LYS A 52 8.74 -24.79 4.48
CA LYS A 52 8.10 -23.79 5.33
C LYS A 52 6.64 -24.08 5.65
N GLY A 53 6.02 -25.07 5.00
CA GLY A 53 4.62 -25.40 5.19
C GLY A 53 3.89 -25.88 3.94
N LYS A 54 2.57 -25.69 3.93
CA LYS A 54 1.67 -26.03 2.83
C LYS A 54 0.82 -24.84 2.42
N ILE A 55 0.48 -24.81 1.13
CA ILE A 55 -0.42 -23.80 0.52
C ILE A 55 -1.45 -24.56 -0.32
N ARG A 56 -2.74 -24.15 -0.25
CA ARG A 56 -3.79 -24.58 -1.16
C ARG A 56 -4.42 -23.36 -1.81
N MET A 57 -4.52 -23.36 -3.13
CA MET A 57 -5.29 -22.42 -3.93
C MET A 57 -6.52 -23.13 -4.46
N GLU A 58 -7.72 -22.63 -4.16
CA GLU A 58 -8.96 -23.31 -4.42
C GLU A 58 -9.95 -22.38 -5.11
N LEU A 59 -10.65 -22.90 -6.13
CA LEU A 59 -11.85 -22.31 -6.71
C LEU A 59 -13.07 -23.12 -6.26
N PHE A 60 -14.01 -22.45 -5.60
CA PHE A 60 -15.25 -23.05 -5.13
C PHE A 60 -16.41 -22.05 -5.26
N GLY A 61 -17.44 -22.46 -6.01
CA GLY A 61 -18.54 -21.56 -6.35
C GLY A 61 -18.02 -20.30 -7.06
N ASN A 62 -18.39 -19.13 -6.52
CA ASN A 62 -17.91 -17.83 -7.01
C ASN A 62 -16.78 -17.27 -6.13
N GLN A 63 -15.91 -18.12 -5.60
CA GLN A 63 -14.82 -17.72 -4.73
C GLN A 63 -13.49 -18.33 -5.15
N ALA A 64 -12.44 -17.53 -5.05
CA ALA A 64 -11.06 -17.97 -5.07
C ALA A 64 -10.48 -17.85 -3.64
N LEU A 65 -10.02 -18.96 -3.12
CA LEU A 65 -9.60 -19.12 -1.74
C LEU A 65 -8.10 -19.45 -1.69
N LEU A 66 -7.41 -18.86 -0.73
CA LEU A 66 -6.03 -19.20 -0.41
C LEU A 66 -5.96 -19.71 1.01
N PHE A 67 -5.50 -20.95 1.18
CA PHE A 67 -5.23 -21.54 2.49
C PHE A 67 -3.74 -21.72 2.69
N VAL A 68 -3.30 -21.58 3.92
CA VAL A 68 -1.88 -21.72 4.30
C VAL A 68 -1.76 -22.43 5.65
N ALA A 69 -0.69 -23.22 5.79
CA ALA A 69 -0.22 -23.71 7.08
C ALA A 69 1.30 -23.60 7.13
N GLN A 70 1.84 -23.07 8.22
CA GLN A 70 3.28 -22.95 8.47
C GLN A 70 3.76 -24.09 9.34
N GLY A 71 4.95 -24.60 9.08
CA GLY A 71 5.56 -25.68 9.85
C GLY A 71 6.14 -26.77 8.98
N ASN A 72 6.50 -27.91 9.60
CA ASN A 72 6.97 -29.08 8.86
C ASN A 72 5.84 -29.66 8.00
N PRO A 73 6.00 -29.76 6.68
CA PRO A 73 4.92 -30.24 5.79
C PRO A 73 4.45 -31.64 6.10
N ASP A 74 5.32 -32.50 6.65
CA ASP A 74 4.97 -33.88 6.99
C ASP A 74 4.02 -33.98 8.20
N GLU A 75 3.95 -32.92 9.01
CA GLU A 75 3.11 -32.83 10.22
C GLU A 75 1.82 -32.04 9.98
N ILE A 76 1.67 -31.43 8.81
CA ILE A 76 0.50 -30.62 8.47
C ILE A 76 -0.57 -31.53 7.85
N GLU A 77 -1.67 -31.71 8.58
CA GLU A 77 -2.90 -32.33 8.10
C GLU A 77 -3.78 -31.28 7.37
N GLU A 78 -4.78 -31.73 6.59
CA GLU A 78 -5.68 -30.82 5.86
C GLU A 78 -6.43 -29.86 6.79
N ASP A 79 -6.84 -30.34 7.96
CA ASP A 79 -7.52 -29.55 8.99
C ASP A 79 -6.66 -28.42 9.58
N ASN A 80 -5.35 -28.47 9.38
CA ASN A 80 -4.44 -27.41 9.82
C ASN A 80 -4.35 -26.24 8.83
N LEU A 81 -4.88 -26.39 7.61
CA LEU A 81 -4.90 -25.31 6.63
C LEU A 81 -5.85 -24.20 7.06
N THR A 82 -5.30 -23.02 7.27
CA THR A 82 -6.08 -21.82 7.65
C THR A 82 -6.33 -20.95 6.46
N LYS A 83 -7.58 -20.47 6.32
CA LYS A 83 -7.97 -19.58 5.24
C LYS A 83 -7.27 -18.22 5.40
N ALA A 84 -6.41 -17.88 4.45
CA ALA A 84 -5.59 -16.67 4.46
C ALA A 84 -6.15 -15.55 3.58
N SER A 85 -6.85 -15.90 2.47
CA SER A 85 -7.53 -14.93 1.59
C SER A 85 -8.81 -15.52 1.01
N VAL A 86 -9.79 -14.65 0.78
CA VAL A 86 -11.07 -14.97 0.13
C VAL A 86 -11.38 -13.86 -0.86
N ASN A 87 -11.51 -14.21 -2.13
CA ASN A 87 -11.83 -13.28 -3.20
C ASN A 87 -13.10 -13.72 -3.92
N TYR A 88 -13.94 -12.78 -4.31
CA TYR A 88 -14.98 -13.06 -5.27
C TYR A 88 -14.34 -13.35 -6.64
N PHE A 89 -14.70 -14.46 -7.26
CA PHE A 89 -14.17 -14.88 -8.54
C PHE A 89 -15.23 -15.67 -9.32
N ASN A 90 -15.81 -15.05 -10.33
CA ASN A 90 -16.85 -15.65 -11.15
C ASN A 90 -16.33 -15.90 -12.57
N LEU A 91 -16.27 -17.16 -13.01
CA LEU A 91 -15.76 -17.55 -14.32
C LEU A 91 -16.55 -16.93 -15.49
N ASP A 92 -17.85 -16.66 -15.30
CA ASP A 92 -18.71 -16.09 -16.33
C ASP A 92 -18.49 -14.59 -16.55
N GLU A 93 -18.06 -13.88 -15.51
CA GLU A 93 -17.92 -12.41 -15.49
C GLU A 93 -16.49 -11.94 -15.65
N PHE A 94 -15.51 -12.75 -15.28
CA PHE A 94 -14.10 -12.37 -15.13
C PHE A 94 -13.31 -12.61 -16.41
N ASP A 95 -12.21 -11.84 -16.52
CA ASP A 95 -11.25 -11.91 -17.63
C ASP A 95 -9.81 -12.13 -17.13
N GLN A 96 -8.84 -12.11 -18.04
CA GLN A 96 -7.40 -12.27 -17.72
C GLN A 96 -6.85 -11.18 -16.80
N ARG A 97 -7.47 -9.99 -16.73
CA ARG A 97 -7.05 -8.90 -15.82
C ARG A 97 -7.45 -9.21 -14.39
N ASP A 98 -8.61 -9.85 -14.22
CA ASP A 98 -9.10 -10.27 -12.90
C ASP A 98 -8.24 -11.40 -12.34
N ILE A 99 -7.81 -12.37 -13.19
CA ILE A 99 -6.81 -13.38 -12.81
C ILE A 99 -5.52 -12.72 -12.34
N LYS A 100 -5.02 -11.72 -13.07
CA LYS A 100 -3.80 -11.01 -12.68
C LYS A 100 -3.96 -10.30 -11.33
N SER A 101 -5.11 -9.67 -11.08
CA SER A 101 -5.41 -9.03 -9.81
C SER A 101 -5.45 -10.04 -8.66
N LEU A 102 -6.11 -11.18 -8.87
CA LEU A 102 -6.16 -12.29 -7.92
C LEU A 102 -4.75 -12.84 -7.62
N CYS A 103 -3.93 -13.07 -8.66
CA CYS A 103 -2.55 -13.51 -8.49
C CYS A 103 -1.71 -12.53 -7.67
N ASN A 104 -1.88 -11.22 -7.88
CA ASN A 104 -1.19 -10.21 -7.07
C ASN A 104 -1.54 -10.34 -5.59
N GLU A 105 -2.82 -10.52 -5.26
CA GLU A 105 -3.26 -10.68 -3.88
C GLU A 105 -2.77 -11.99 -3.26
N PHE A 106 -2.79 -13.10 -4.00
CA PHE A 106 -2.22 -14.36 -3.55
C PHE A 106 -0.71 -14.25 -3.32
N ASN A 107 0.03 -13.64 -4.26
CA ASN A 107 1.47 -13.40 -4.13
C ASN A 107 1.80 -12.56 -2.90
N ASP A 108 1.01 -11.52 -2.64
CA ASP A 108 1.14 -10.67 -1.47
C ASP A 108 0.94 -11.47 -0.18
N THR A 109 -0.12 -12.27 -0.13
CA THR A 109 -0.44 -13.11 1.03
C THR A 109 0.63 -14.19 1.27
N ILE A 110 1.12 -14.84 0.21
CA ILE A 110 2.19 -15.85 0.31
C ILE A 110 3.49 -15.21 0.79
N SER A 111 3.85 -14.03 0.26
CA SER A 111 5.02 -13.28 0.70
C SER A 111 4.93 -12.89 2.16
N ASP A 112 3.77 -12.45 2.63
CA ASP A 112 3.51 -12.08 4.01
C ASP A 112 3.62 -13.29 4.97
N LYS A 113 3.22 -14.48 4.52
CA LYS A 113 3.23 -15.69 5.35
C LYS A 113 4.55 -16.44 5.32
N PHE A 114 5.23 -16.50 4.19
CA PHE A 114 6.39 -17.39 3.98
C PHE A 114 7.66 -16.66 3.55
N GLY A 115 7.60 -15.36 3.23
CA GLY A 115 8.75 -14.57 2.76
C GLY A 115 9.91 -14.50 3.76
N PHE A 116 11.10 -14.20 3.28
CA PHE A 116 12.28 -13.97 4.10
C PHE A 116 12.05 -12.74 5.00
N GLY A 117 11.67 -12.97 6.24
CA GLY A 117 11.34 -11.92 7.23
C GLY A 117 10.33 -12.35 8.29
N SER A 118 9.68 -13.52 8.13
CA SER A 118 8.68 -13.98 9.10
C SER A 118 9.26 -14.53 10.44
N VAL A 119 10.59 -14.49 10.63
CA VAL A 119 11.24 -14.94 11.88
C VAL A 119 11.15 -13.93 13.00
N THR A 120 10.74 -12.71 12.72
CA THR A 120 10.39 -11.72 13.74
C THR A 120 9.16 -10.99 13.27
N GLY A 121 8.02 -11.27 13.83
CA GLY A 121 6.67 -10.71 13.68
C GLY A 121 6.43 -9.26 13.17
N ALA A 122 7.26 -8.75 12.28
CA ALA A 122 7.08 -7.50 11.57
C ALA A 122 6.87 -7.81 10.09
N LYS A 123 5.62 -7.71 9.62
CA LYS A 123 5.28 -7.70 8.20
C LYS A 123 6.22 -6.74 7.47
N ALA A 124 6.89 -7.20 6.40
CA ALA A 124 7.53 -6.29 5.47
C ALA A 124 6.42 -5.40 4.89
N LYS A 125 6.29 -4.20 5.42
CA LYS A 125 5.28 -3.24 4.98
C LYS A 125 5.62 -2.86 3.54
N LYS A 126 4.65 -3.02 2.63
CA LYS A 126 4.79 -2.52 1.26
C LYS A 126 4.65 -1.00 1.24
N MET A 127 5.36 -0.37 0.32
CA MET A 127 5.13 1.06 0.08
C MET A 127 3.65 1.28 -0.23
N PRO A 128 3.01 2.29 0.40
CA PRO A 128 1.62 2.57 0.17
C PRO A 128 1.39 2.93 -1.31
N THR A 129 0.31 2.43 -1.88
CA THR A 129 -0.07 2.76 -3.26
C THR A 129 -0.54 4.21 -3.33
N PRO A 130 -0.01 5.04 -4.25
CA PRO A 130 -0.49 6.40 -4.43
C PRO A 130 -1.98 6.44 -4.79
N VAL A 131 -2.72 7.39 -4.23
CA VAL A 131 -4.13 7.60 -4.54
C VAL A 131 -4.31 7.93 -6.03
N SER A 132 -5.21 7.21 -6.70
CA SER A 132 -5.48 7.44 -8.11
C SER A 132 -6.19 8.76 -8.36
N LYS A 133 -5.99 9.35 -9.55
CA LYS A 133 -6.66 10.61 -9.93
C LYS A 133 -8.18 10.45 -9.98
N SER A 134 -8.68 9.29 -10.36
CA SER A 134 -10.11 9.01 -10.38
C SER A 134 -10.69 9.01 -8.96
N ALA A 135 -10.04 8.32 -8.01
CA ALA A 135 -10.47 8.27 -6.63
C ALA A 135 -10.48 9.66 -5.95
N ALA A 136 -9.46 10.48 -6.22
CA ALA A 136 -9.40 11.84 -5.67
C ALA A 136 -10.49 12.74 -6.26
N LYS A 137 -10.68 12.74 -7.57
CA LYS A 137 -11.71 13.59 -8.23
C LYS A 137 -13.14 13.19 -7.92
N SER A 138 -13.39 11.89 -7.63
CA SER A 138 -14.70 11.43 -7.17
C SER A 138 -14.97 11.71 -5.69
N GLY A 139 -13.96 12.20 -4.95
CA GLY A 139 -14.04 12.41 -3.51
C GLY A 139 -14.04 11.11 -2.68
N SER A 140 -13.80 9.95 -3.32
CA SER A 140 -13.75 8.67 -2.59
C SER A 140 -12.50 8.54 -1.73
N GLN A 141 -11.38 9.16 -2.15
CA GLN A 141 -10.13 9.25 -1.38
C GLN A 141 -9.49 10.62 -1.61
N ALA A 142 -9.01 11.26 -0.56
CA ALA A 142 -8.21 12.47 -0.70
C ALA A 142 -6.75 12.11 -1.01
N TYR A 143 -6.04 12.93 -1.78
CA TYR A 143 -4.60 12.77 -1.95
C TYR A 143 -3.88 12.91 -0.60
N ASP A 144 -2.87 12.08 -0.43
CA ASP A 144 -2.03 12.01 0.76
C ASP A 144 -0.57 12.42 0.47
N GLY A 145 0.25 12.51 1.51
CA GLY A 145 1.67 12.85 1.38
C GLY A 145 2.46 11.82 0.57
N ASN A 146 2.04 10.56 0.56
CA ASN A 146 2.64 9.52 -0.27
C ASN A 146 2.40 9.77 -1.77
N THR A 147 1.19 10.15 -2.13
CA THR A 147 0.83 10.53 -3.52
C THR A 147 1.62 11.76 -3.98
N LEU A 148 1.78 12.76 -3.10
CA LEU A 148 2.59 13.95 -3.36
C LEU A 148 4.05 13.56 -3.64
N ALA A 149 4.67 12.75 -2.78
CA ALA A 149 6.04 12.28 -2.96
C ALA A 149 6.23 11.49 -4.25
N ASN A 150 5.30 10.58 -4.57
CA ASN A 150 5.33 9.80 -5.80
C ASN A 150 5.26 10.69 -7.05
N ARG A 151 4.34 11.68 -7.08
CA ARG A 151 4.19 12.59 -8.22
C ARG A 151 5.38 13.55 -8.39
N LEU A 152 5.95 14.04 -7.29
CA LEU A 152 7.16 14.86 -7.34
C LEU A 152 8.37 14.04 -7.77
N SER A 153 8.50 12.79 -7.36
CA SER A 153 9.56 11.88 -7.81
C SER A 153 9.49 11.56 -9.32
N ALA A 154 8.35 11.80 -9.97
CA ALA A 154 8.22 11.68 -11.43
C ALA A 154 8.86 12.86 -12.19
N ILE A 155 8.93 14.05 -11.57
CA ILE A 155 9.58 15.23 -12.14
C ILE A 155 10.98 15.48 -11.54
N TYR A 156 11.27 14.92 -10.38
CA TYR A 156 12.55 14.98 -9.68
C TYR A 156 13.06 13.55 -9.41
N PRO A 157 13.73 12.92 -10.41
CA PRO A 157 14.16 11.52 -10.29
C PRO A 157 15.08 11.24 -9.08
N GLU A 158 15.82 12.25 -8.62
CA GLU A 158 16.68 12.19 -7.44
C GLU A 158 15.93 11.92 -6.14
N LEU A 159 14.62 12.16 -6.10
CA LEU A 159 13.79 11.89 -4.92
C LEU A 159 13.40 10.41 -4.77
N LYS A 160 13.56 9.58 -5.82
CA LYS A 160 13.12 8.17 -5.78
C LYS A 160 13.85 7.36 -4.72
N THR A 161 15.16 7.55 -4.60
CA THR A 161 15.97 6.83 -3.61
C THR A 161 15.64 7.26 -2.18
N PRO A 162 15.67 8.57 -1.80
CA PRO A 162 15.27 9.00 -0.46
C PRO A 162 13.82 8.64 -0.10
N TYR A 163 12.92 8.63 -1.07
CA TYR A 163 11.52 8.22 -0.86
C TYR A 163 11.41 6.76 -0.43
N LYS A 164 12.14 5.87 -1.11
CA LYS A 164 12.20 4.45 -0.77
C LYS A 164 12.89 4.21 0.58
N GLU A 165 14.04 4.85 0.80
CA GLU A 165 14.82 4.75 2.04
C GLU A 165 14.03 5.23 3.27
N ASN A 166 13.24 6.30 3.14
CA ASN A 166 12.36 6.77 4.21
C ASN A 166 11.38 5.68 4.64
N PHE A 167 10.72 5.04 3.68
CA PHE A 167 9.81 3.94 3.96
C PHE A 167 10.52 2.73 4.57
N GLU A 168 11.67 2.32 4.04
CA GLU A 168 12.45 1.19 4.54
C GLU A 168 12.92 1.42 5.98
N LYS A 169 13.37 2.63 6.28
CA LYS A 169 13.88 3.02 7.61
C LYS A 169 12.81 2.98 8.69
N TYR A 170 11.60 3.42 8.39
CA TYR A 170 10.54 3.57 9.39
C TYR A 170 9.45 2.49 9.31
N GLY A 171 9.45 1.68 8.26
CA GLY A 171 8.40 0.69 8.00
C GLY A 171 7.04 1.31 7.64
N GLU A 172 6.99 2.64 7.51
CA GLU A 172 5.91 3.45 6.96
C GLU A 172 6.50 4.72 6.34
N PHE A 173 5.80 5.33 5.39
CA PHE A 173 6.26 6.59 4.81
C PHE A 173 5.94 7.75 5.74
N LEU A 174 6.96 8.53 6.08
CA LEU A 174 6.86 9.72 6.92
C LEU A 174 7.01 10.98 6.05
N PRO A 175 5.89 11.58 5.58
CA PRO A 175 5.94 12.67 4.61
C PRO A 175 6.67 13.91 5.14
N GLU A 176 6.43 14.31 6.38
CA GLU A 176 7.06 15.50 6.96
C GLU A 176 8.58 15.36 7.00
N GLU A 177 9.07 14.19 7.42
CA GLU A 177 10.51 13.92 7.49
C GLU A 177 11.14 13.89 6.09
N PHE A 178 10.47 13.24 5.14
CA PHE A 178 10.92 13.17 3.75
C PHE A 178 10.97 14.56 3.09
N PHE A 179 9.89 15.35 3.20
CA PHE A 179 9.86 16.67 2.58
C PHE A 179 10.76 17.68 3.28
N GLU A 180 10.92 17.61 4.62
CA GLU A 180 11.84 18.48 5.34
C GLU A 180 13.30 18.26 4.90
N ASN A 181 13.70 17.01 4.70
CA ASN A 181 15.09 16.66 4.43
C ASN A 181 15.44 16.60 2.93
N TYR A 182 14.49 16.21 2.08
CA TYR A 182 14.77 15.93 0.65
C TYR A 182 13.80 16.61 -0.31
N GLY A 183 12.48 16.45 -0.10
CA GLY A 183 11.49 16.79 -1.11
C GLY A 183 11.26 18.26 -1.37
N ALA A 184 11.46 19.13 -0.37
CA ALA A 184 11.19 20.56 -0.53
C ALA A 184 12.28 21.29 -1.32
N GLN A 185 13.54 20.90 -1.19
CA GLN A 185 14.64 21.63 -1.83
C GLN A 185 14.58 21.67 -3.35
N PRO A 186 14.30 20.57 -4.08
CA PRO A 186 14.11 20.61 -5.54
C PRO A 186 12.95 21.53 -5.96
N VAL A 187 11.85 21.54 -5.18
CA VAL A 187 10.70 22.42 -5.43
C VAL A 187 11.12 23.89 -5.35
N ILE A 188 11.78 24.29 -4.27
CA ILE A 188 12.26 25.66 -4.09
C ILE A 188 13.27 26.04 -5.17
N ASN A 189 14.18 25.14 -5.53
CA ASN A 189 15.14 25.37 -6.62
C ASN A 189 14.44 25.59 -7.97
N THR A 190 13.38 24.84 -8.27
CA THR A 190 12.58 25.06 -9.49
C THR A 190 11.89 26.40 -9.48
N ILE A 191 11.28 26.80 -8.36
CA ILE A 191 10.68 28.13 -8.23
C ILE A 191 11.73 29.23 -8.42
N LYS A 192 12.93 29.06 -7.91
CA LYS A 192 13.99 30.06 -7.97
C LYS A 192 14.64 30.14 -9.35
N ASN A 193 15.01 29.03 -9.92
CA ASN A 193 15.94 28.96 -11.06
C ASN A 193 15.35 28.29 -12.30
N GLY A 194 14.20 27.61 -12.18
CA GLY A 194 13.59 26.88 -13.28
C GLY A 194 12.99 27.82 -14.35
N SER A 195 12.82 27.31 -15.55
CA SER A 195 12.05 27.98 -16.60
C SER A 195 10.57 28.08 -16.22
N ASP A 196 9.83 28.97 -16.86
CA ASP A 196 8.39 29.11 -16.61
C ASP A 196 7.62 27.82 -16.92
N GLN A 197 8.10 27.01 -17.88
CA GLN A 197 7.50 25.71 -18.18
C GLN A 197 7.69 24.71 -17.03
N GLU A 198 8.86 24.69 -16.40
CA GLU A 198 9.16 23.82 -15.25
C GLU A 198 8.33 24.26 -14.04
N VAL A 199 8.26 25.56 -13.76
CA VAL A 199 7.43 26.11 -12.68
C VAL A 199 5.95 25.78 -12.92
N LYS A 200 5.45 25.97 -14.13
CA LYS A 200 4.08 25.63 -14.51
C LYS A 200 3.79 24.13 -14.35
N ARG A 201 4.72 23.27 -14.73
CA ARG A 201 4.60 21.81 -14.56
C ARG A 201 4.57 21.41 -13.09
N LEU A 202 5.42 22.02 -12.26
CA LEU A 202 5.45 21.82 -10.81
C LEU A 202 4.10 22.22 -10.19
N PHE A 203 3.64 23.44 -10.44
CA PHE A 203 2.40 23.94 -9.85
C PHE A 203 1.15 23.22 -10.36
N LYS A 204 1.18 22.66 -11.56
CA LYS A 204 0.10 21.76 -12.01
C LYS A 204 -0.07 20.54 -11.10
N ILE A 205 1.03 20.02 -10.54
CA ILE A 205 1.01 18.90 -9.57
C ILE A 205 0.56 19.42 -8.21
N LEU A 206 1.16 20.51 -7.72
CA LEU A 206 0.86 21.04 -6.39
C LEU A 206 -0.59 21.49 -6.26
N ASN A 207 -1.12 22.20 -7.27
CA ASN A 207 -2.53 22.64 -7.29
C ASN A 207 -3.50 21.45 -7.30
N ASP A 208 -3.30 20.47 -8.20
CA ASP A 208 -4.18 19.27 -8.27
C ASP A 208 -4.19 18.51 -6.93
N ILE A 209 -3.02 18.41 -6.28
CA ILE A 209 -2.92 17.73 -4.97
C ILE A 209 -3.48 18.61 -3.84
N TYR A 210 -3.31 19.91 -3.88
CA TYR A 210 -3.84 20.83 -2.86
C TYR A 210 -5.36 20.84 -2.86
N GLU A 211 -5.97 20.97 -4.05
CA GLU A 211 -7.43 21.02 -4.23
C GLU A 211 -8.14 19.71 -3.86
N ASN A 212 -7.49 18.56 -4.08
CA ASN A 212 -8.08 17.25 -3.86
C ASN A 212 -7.41 16.45 -2.71
N GLY A 213 -6.57 17.12 -1.92
CA GLY A 213 -5.82 16.52 -0.83
C GLY A 213 -6.49 16.66 0.53
N SER A 214 -6.02 15.84 1.48
CA SER A 214 -6.39 15.99 2.88
C SER A 214 -5.80 17.29 3.47
N THR A 215 -6.36 17.77 4.58
CA THR A 215 -5.84 18.93 5.33
C THR A 215 -4.37 18.75 5.70
N ASP A 216 -3.96 17.52 6.05
CA ASP A 216 -2.54 17.23 6.35
C ASP A 216 -1.67 17.40 5.11
N THR A 217 -2.14 16.98 3.93
CA THR A 217 -1.41 17.15 2.67
C THR A 217 -1.33 18.62 2.25
N GLN A 218 -2.40 19.40 2.46
CA GLN A 218 -2.39 20.84 2.25
C GLN A 218 -1.39 21.53 3.19
N GLY A 219 -1.37 21.14 4.47
CA GLY A 219 -0.38 21.60 5.45
C GLY A 219 1.05 21.27 5.05
N LEU A 220 1.29 20.05 4.55
CA LEU A 220 2.59 19.62 4.05
C LEU A 220 3.10 20.50 2.89
N ILE A 221 2.22 20.79 1.91
CA ILE A 221 2.55 21.68 0.79
C ILE A 221 2.83 23.10 1.29
N GLY A 222 1.92 23.66 2.09
CA GLY A 222 2.01 25.07 2.52
C GLY A 222 3.11 25.35 3.53
N VAL A 223 3.30 24.47 4.51
CA VAL A 223 4.22 24.68 5.62
C VAL A 223 5.59 24.09 5.34
N THR A 224 5.63 22.76 5.03
CA THR A 224 6.91 22.05 4.95
C THR A 224 7.63 22.30 3.62
N ILE A 225 6.90 22.48 2.53
CA ILE A 225 7.49 22.69 1.21
C ILE A 225 7.59 24.18 0.90
N LEU A 226 6.45 24.84 0.63
CA LEU A 226 6.42 26.23 0.18
C LEU A 226 6.77 27.23 1.31
N GLY A 227 6.62 26.86 2.56
CA GLY A 227 7.11 27.62 3.71
C GLY A 227 8.64 27.83 3.72
N LYS A 228 9.40 27.02 2.95
CA LYS A 228 10.85 27.20 2.76
C LYS A 228 11.21 28.35 1.82
N MET A 229 10.26 29.01 1.18
CA MET A 229 10.48 30.29 0.49
C MET A 229 10.90 31.40 1.47
N ASN A 230 10.68 31.21 2.79
CA ASN A 230 11.13 32.10 3.86
C ASN A 230 10.68 33.57 3.68
N ASN A 231 9.52 33.78 3.07
CA ASN A 231 8.99 35.10 2.74
C ASN A 231 9.94 35.94 1.86
N ASP A 232 10.76 35.28 1.03
CA ASP A 232 11.53 35.95 -0.01
C ASP A 232 10.54 36.52 -1.03
N GLU A 233 10.61 37.83 -1.25
CA GLU A 233 9.64 38.56 -2.07
C GLU A 233 9.62 38.08 -3.53
N GLN A 234 10.79 37.78 -4.10
CA GLN A 234 10.90 37.33 -5.48
C GLN A 234 10.35 35.91 -5.65
N LEU A 235 10.68 35.00 -4.72
CA LEU A 235 10.18 33.63 -4.73
C LEU A 235 8.68 33.60 -4.51
N CYS A 236 8.17 34.35 -3.53
CA CYS A 236 6.74 34.41 -3.24
C CYS A 236 5.96 34.97 -4.43
N LYS A 237 6.42 36.08 -5.03
CA LYS A 237 5.78 36.68 -6.20
C LYS A 237 5.74 35.72 -7.39
N ARG A 238 6.88 35.04 -7.66
CA ARG A 238 6.94 34.09 -8.76
C ARG A 238 6.04 32.88 -8.54
N ALA A 239 6.01 32.34 -7.32
CA ALA A 239 5.17 31.22 -6.96
C ALA A 239 3.68 31.58 -7.04
N GLU A 240 3.32 32.78 -6.58
CA GLU A 240 1.95 33.31 -6.56
C GLU A 240 1.27 33.28 -7.93
N GLU A 241 2.01 33.54 -9.01
CA GLU A 241 1.50 33.55 -10.39
C GLU A 241 0.97 32.17 -10.85
N TYR A 242 1.42 31.10 -10.20
CA TYR A 242 1.08 29.71 -10.59
C TYR A 242 0.21 28.97 -9.57
N MET A 243 0.03 29.52 -8.36
CA MET A 243 -0.81 28.93 -7.32
C MET A 243 -2.30 29.02 -7.66
N CYS A 244 -3.07 27.96 -7.33
CA CYS A 244 -4.53 28.07 -7.32
C CYS A 244 -5.00 29.02 -6.21
N ASP A 245 -6.23 29.54 -6.35
CA ASP A 245 -6.75 30.58 -5.47
C ASP A 245 -6.79 30.14 -4.00
N ASP A 246 -7.23 28.91 -3.74
CA ASP A 246 -7.33 28.34 -2.38
C ASP A 246 -5.97 28.21 -1.69
N MET A 247 -4.90 27.98 -2.43
CA MET A 247 -3.55 27.84 -1.90
C MET A 247 -2.85 29.17 -1.70
N ARG A 248 -3.08 30.14 -2.58
CA ARG A 248 -2.32 31.39 -2.68
C ARG A 248 -2.30 32.18 -1.38
N GLU A 249 -3.46 32.55 -0.88
CA GLU A 249 -3.57 33.37 0.34
C GLU A 249 -2.95 32.67 1.54
N ILE A 250 -3.26 31.39 1.71
CA ILE A 250 -2.80 30.59 2.85
C ILE A 250 -1.28 30.45 2.84
N VAL A 251 -0.67 30.12 1.69
CA VAL A 251 0.80 29.98 1.59
C VAL A 251 1.52 31.29 1.84
N LEU A 252 1.02 32.42 1.35
CA LEU A 252 1.63 33.73 1.60
C LEU A 252 1.53 34.11 3.10
N LEU A 253 0.40 33.87 3.74
CA LEU A 253 0.24 34.06 5.20
C LEU A 253 1.18 33.17 6.01
N ILE A 254 1.33 31.89 5.64
CA ILE A 254 2.28 30.96 6.27
C ILE A 254 3.70 31.49 6.15
N ASN A 255 4.14 31.91 4.96
CA ASN A 255 5.47 32.44 4.75
C ASN A 255 5.73 33.68 5.61
N LYS A 256 4.78 34.60 5.64
CA LYS A 256 4.85 35.82 6.51
C LYS A 256 4.92 35.44 7.99
N PHE A 257 4.12 34.48 8.45
CA PHE A 257 4.15 33.99 9.83
C PHE A 257 5.51 33.35 10.15
N LEU A 258 5.99 32.43 9.30
CA LEU A 258 7.24 31.69 9.50
C LEU A 258 8.48 32.61 9.49
N ALA A 259 8.42 33.77 8.83
CA ALA A 259 9.46 34.80 8.88
C ALA A 259 9.41 35.63 10.15
N SER A 260 8.34 35.59 10.96
CA SER A 260 8.20 36.29 12.20
C SER A 260 8.99 35.64 13.33
N SER A 261 9.24 36.40 14.42
CA SER A 261 9.91 35.88 15.62
C SER A 261 9.16 34.72 16.30
N LYS A 262 7.82 34.69 16.19
CA LYS A 262 6.99 33.56 16.65
C LYS A 262 7.13 32.34 15.72
N GLY A 263 7.19 32.58 14.41
CA GLY A 263 7.39 31.55 13.42
C GLY A 263 8.78 30.92 13.47
N ALA A 264 9.81 31.64 13.82
CA ALA A 264 11.17 31.12 14.02
C ALA A 264 11.22 29.99 15.06
N LYS A 265 10.50 30.13 16.18
CA LYS A 265 10.37 29.08 17.20
C LYS A 265 9.59 27.85 16.69
N ALA A 266 8.60 28.07 15.84
CA ALA A 266 7.86 26.97 15.23
C ALA A 266 8.74 26.19 14.24
N LYS A 267 9.52 26.88 13.40
CA LYS A 267 10.52 26.26 12.50
C LYS A 267 11.54 25.40 13.24
N GLU A 268 12.05 25.88 14.38
CA GLU A 268 13.02 25.12 15.17
C GLU A 268 12.42 23.82 15.70
N LYS A 269 11.16 23.82 16.12
CA LYS A 269 10.44 22.60 16.52
C LYS A 269 10.19 21.64 15.34
N MET A 270 9.98 22.14 14.14
CA MET A 270 9.81 21.33 12.94
C MET A 270 11.13 20.65 12.51
N LYS A 271 12.26 21.36 12.67
CA LYS A 271 13.60 20.79 12.38
C LYS A 271 14.04 19.71 13.36
N ASN A 272 13.53 19.77 14.59
CA ASN A 272 13.84 18.82 15.66
C ASN A 272 12.54 18.13 16.11
N PRO A 273 11.90 17.31 15.26
CA PRO A 273 10.70 16.60 15.65
C PRO A 273 10.99 15.63 16.79
N PRO A 274 10.00 15.33 17.66
CA PRO A 274 10.17 14.33 18.69
C PRO A 274 10.50 12.96 18.04
N PRO A 275 11.25 12.07 18.73
CA PRO A 275 11.59 10.76 18.19
C PRO A 275 10.35 10.03 17.69
N TYR A 276 10.46 9.48 16.49
CA TYR A 276 9.39 8.66 15.90
C TYR A 276 8.99 7.53 16.86
N LYS A 277 7.69 7.42 17.13
CA LYS A 277 7.09 6.31 17.87
C LYS A 277 6.12 5.61 16.94
N PRO A 278 6.37 4.34 16.56
CA PRO A 278 5.42 3.59 15.72
C PRO A 278 4.05 3.57 16.39
N LYS A 279 3.00 3.75 15.61
CA LYS A 279 1.62 3.62 16.09
C LYS A 279 1.46 2.21 16.62
N LYS A 280 1.14 2.06 17.92
CA LYS A 280 0.78 0.76 18.48
C LYS A 280 -0.42 0.24 17.69
N GLU A 281 -0.30 -0.95 17.12
CA GLU A 281 -1.44 -1.63 16.53
C GLU A 281 -2.55 -1.68 17.59
N LYS A 282 -3.72 -1.17 17.25
CA LYS A 282 -4.88 -1.26 18.15
C LYS A 282 -5.16 -2.76 18.29
N LYS A 283 -4.90 -3.30 19.48
CA LYS A 283 -5.37 -4.65 19.80
C LYS A 283 -6.86 -4.73 19.45
N PRO A 284 -7.31 -5.80 18.78
CA PRO A 284 -8.72 -5.95 18.47
C PRO A 284 -9.52 -5.73 19.73
N GLY A 285 -10.51 -4.86 19.65
CA GLY A 285 -11.31 -4.46 20.80
C GLY A 285 -11.96 -5.67 21.46
N MET A 286 -12.26 -5.58 22.76
CA MET A 286 -12.87 -6.66 23.52
C MET A 286 -14.10 -7.28 22.84
N LEU A 287 -14.84 -6.48 22.06
CA LEU A 287 -15.99 -6.91 21.26
C LEU A 287 -15.57 -7.84 20.10
N SER A 288 -14.45 -7.57 19.42
CA SER A 288 -13.91 -8.44 18.37
C SER A 288 -13.38 -9.75 18.95
N GLN A 289 -12.81 -9.70 20.15
CA GLN A 289 -12.35 -10.90 20.86
C GLN A 289 -13.53 -11.75 21.35
N MET A 290 -14.62 -11.14 21.81
CA MET A 290 -15.85 -11.85 22.20
C MET A 290 -16.57 -12.45 20.99
N MET A 291 -16.60 -11.80 19.84
CA MET A 291 -17.18 -12.37 18.61
C MET A 291 -16.35 -13.53 18.07
N ALA A 292 -15.03 -13.49 18.19
CA ALA A 292 -14.15 -14.62 17.83
C ALA A 292 -14.27 -15.82 18.81
N ALA A 293 -14.58 -15.57 20.08
CA ALA A 293 -14.76 -16.60 21.10
C ALA A 293 -16.21 -17.15 21.18
N GLY A 294 -17.20 -16.42 20.64
CA GLY A 294 -18.64 -16.78 20.71
C GLY A 294 -19.13 -17.72 19.61
N GLY A 295 -18.28 -18.12 18.66
CA GLY A 295 -18.64 -19.04 17.57
C GLY A 295 -18.67 -20.54 17.95
N ALA A 296 -18.35 -20.90 19.18
CA ALA A 296 -18.15 -22.31 19.58
C ALA A 296 -19.18 -22.85 20.59
N GLN A 297 -20.39 -22.29 20.63
CA GLN A 297 -21.47 -22.90 21.44
C GLN A 297 -22.84 -22.73 20.77
N ASN A 298 -23.19 -23.70 19.97
CA ASN A 298 -24.57 -24.10 19.73
C ASN A 298 -24.54 -25.61 19.51
N GLY A 299 -25.01 -26.45 20.34
CA GLY A 299 -26.21 -26.45 21.15
C GLY A 299 -26.87 -27.77 20.89
N GLY A 300 -26.60 -28.79 21.71
CA GLY A 300 -27.40 -30.01 21.69
C GLY A 300 -28.78 -29.72 22.29
N ILE A 301 -29.81 -29.95 21.50
CA ILE A 301 -31.19 -30.09 22.01
C ILE A 301 -31.35 -31.54 22.41
N PRO A 302 -31.78 -31.86 23.65
CA PRO A 302 -32.06 -33.24 24.03
C PRO A 302 -33.44 -33.66 23.46
N PRO A 303 -33.61 -34.93 23.06
CA PRO A 303 -34.88 -35.45 22.58
C PRO A 303 -35.82 -35.73 23.74
N MET A 304 -37.09 -35.36 23.59
CA MET A 304 -38.22 -35.94 24.32
C MET A 304 -38.60 -37.28 23.72
#